data_d92d46dbe92cb12c79bd6a922c4075fc
#
_entry.id   d92d46dbe92cb12c79bd6a922c4075fc
#
_cell.length_a   1.000
_cell.length_b   1.000
_cell.length_c   1.000
_cell.angle_alpha   90.00
_cell.angle_beta   90.00
_cell.angle_gamma   90.00
#
_symmetry.space_group_name_H-M   'P 1'
#
loop_
_entity.id
_entity.type
_entity.pdbx_description
1 polymer ?
#
loop_
_entity_poly.entity_id
_entity_poly.type
_entity_poly.pdbx_seq_one_letter_code
_entity_poly.pdbx_strand_id
1 'polypeptide(L)'
;MKYVYLLSAVALLYSCKTIKTSNCSPYNIIEITHWGTNEIDKEDFILYEYDTLNVFLKTIGINEIRVYNKTTVFDYYGSMRIFLKTSLCPDKSYKLIISDSLQYNIQEMDMISFYKRAMLSKVHYRGIKSYKINNIKLSPKEAHVIYFNKNLAIPYKKE
;
A
#
# COMPACT_ATOMS: atom_id res chain seq x y z
N MET A 1 -29.49 -39.60 29.01
CA MET A 1 -28.17 -39.35 28.42
C MET A 1 -28.14 -39.01 26.90
N LYS A 2 -29.25 -38.73 26.23
CA LYS A 2 -29.29 -38.40 24.78
C LYS A 2 -29.17 -36.89 24.48
N TYR A 3 -29.32 -36.00 25.47
CA TYR A 3 -29.31 -34.55 25.25
C TYR A 3 -27.95 -33.89 25.41
N VAL A 4 -26.96 -34.57 25.99
CA VAL A 4 -25.59 -34.02 26.20
C VAL A 4 -24.81 -33.93 24.89
N TYR A 5 -25.07 -34.85 23.96
CA TYR A 5 -24.38 -34.86 22.65
C TYR A 5 -24.89 -33.78 21.66
N LEU A 6 -26.13 -33.32 21.86
CA LEU A 6 -26.70 -32.29 20.98
C LEU A 6 -26.12 -30.90 21.28
N LEU A 7 -25.84 -30.61 22.55
CA LEU A 7 -25.26 -29.35 22.98
C LEU A 7 -23.79 -29.20 22.56
N SER A 8 -23.02 -30.29 22.51
CA SER A 8 -21.62 -30.24 22.06
C SER A 8 -21.48 -30.03 20.55
N ALA A 9 -22.43 -30.52 19.75
CA ALA A 9 -22.42 -30.30 18.30
C ALA A 9 -22.76 -28.85 17.91
N VAL A 10 -23.65 -28.21 18.67
CA VAL A 10 -24.03 -26.81 18.45
C VAL A 10 -22.87 -25.85 18.81
N ALA A 11 -22.11 -26.16 19.86
CA ALA A 11 -20.97 -25.36 20.27
C ALA A 11 -19.82 -25.35 19.23
N LEU A 12 -19.66 -26.44 18.46
CA LEU A 12 -18.64 -26.52 17.41
C LEU A 12 -19.02 -25.71 16.15
N LEU A 13 -20.30 -25.46 15.92
CA LEU A 13 -20.75 -24.65 14.78
C LEU A 13 -20.57 -23.13 15.00
N TYR A 14 -20.51 -22.71 16.26
CA TYR A 14 -20.25 -21.28 16.59
C TYR A 14 -18.77 -20.90 16.61
N SER A 15 -17.85 -21.84 16.46
CA SER A 15 -16.41 -21.61 16.50
C SER A 15 -15.78 -21.25 15.14
N CYS A 16 -16.53 -21.24 14.04
CA CYS A 16 -16.06 -20.63 12.80
C CYS A 16 -16.09 -19.10 12.91
N LYS A 17 -15.17 -18.53 13.68
CA LYS A 17 -14.74 -17.13 13.45
C LYS A 17 -14.25 -17.09 12.02
N THR A 18 -15.05 -16.53 11.13
CA THR A 18 -14.57 -16.07 9.84
C THR A 18 -13.40 -15.15 10.12
N ILE A 19 -12.19 -15.67 9.91
CA ILE A 19 -11.00 -14.83 9.86
C ILE A 19 -11.30 -13.85 8.72
N LYS A 20 -11.69 -12.62 9.06
CA LYS A 20 -11.74 -11.53 8.09
C LYS A 20 -10.32 -11.40 7.56
N THR A 21 -10.03 -12.06 6.45
CA THR A 21 -8.80 -11.81 5.71
C THR A 21 -8.81 -10.33 5.41
N SER A 22 -7.86 -9.60 5.97
CA SER A 22 -7.73 -8.17 5.73
C SER A 22 -7.68 -7.98 4.22
N ASN A 23 -8.57 -7.17 3.67
CA ASN A 23 -8.57 -6.84 2.24
C ASN A 23 -7.35 -5.97 1.86
N CYS A 24 -6.46 -5.70 2.83
CA CYS A 24 -5.26 -4.93 2.61
C CYS A 24 -4.31 -5.65 1.66
N SER A 25 -3.69 -4.89 0.79
CA SER A 25 -2.63 -5.37 -0.09
C SER A 25 -1.45 -5.85 0.78
N PRO A 26 -0.77 -6.95 0.44
CA PRO A 26 0.47 -7.32 1.11
C PRO A 26 1.60 -6.31 0.83
N TYR A 27 1.33 -5.23 0.14
CA TYR A 27 2.32 -4.30 -0.39
C TYR A 27 2.50 -3.10 0.51
N ASN A 28 3.73 -2.92 0.90
CA ASN A 28 4.18 -1.87 1.80
C ASN A 28 5.31 -1.04 1.18
N ILE A 29 5.35 -0.92 -0.16
CA ILE A 29 6.39 -0.20 -0.87
C ILE A 29 5.77 0.90 -1.74
N ILE A 30 6.30 2.11 -1.59
CA ILE A 30 6.05 3.25 -2.48
C ILE A 30 7.36 3.57 -3.19
N GLU A 31 7.35 3.67 -4.51
CA GLU A 31 8.51 4.09 -5.30
C GLU A 31 8.22 5.39 -6.03
N ILE A 32 9.07 6.38 -5.81
CA ILE A 32 9.00 7.68 -6.45
C ILE A 32 10.17 7.81 -7.41
N THR A 33 9.89 7.95 -8.70
CA THR A 33 10.91 8.13 -9.73
C THR A 33 11.21 9.59 -10.00
N HIS A 34 12.30 9.85 -10.72
CA HIS A 34 12.80 11.20 -10.97
C HIS A 34 13.09 11.95 -9.67
N TRP A 35 13.52 11.21 -8.64
CA TRP A 35 13.81 11.81 -7.34
C TRP A 35 15.11 12.66 -7.36
N GLY A 36 16.06 12.29 -8.16
CA GLY A 36 17.42 12.85 -8.16
C GLY A 36 18.33 12.12 -7.17
N THR A 37 19.37 12.79 -6.75
CA THR A 37 20.41 12.24 -5.86
C THR A 37 20.33 12.76 -4.43
N ASN A 38 19.30 13.56 -4.10
CA ASN A 38 19.16 14.15 -2.79
C ASN A 38 18.87 13.08 -1.74
N GLU A 39 19.74 12.97 -0.77
CA GLU A 39 19.46 12.23 0.45
C GLU A 39 18.37 12.95 1.23
N ILE A 40 17.48 12.20 1.83
CA ILE A 40 16.38 12.69 2.64
C ILE A 40 16.30 11.80 3.88
N ASP A 41 16.13 12.45 5.01
CA ASP A 41 15.96 11.75 6.27
C ASP A 41 14.56 11.16 6.40
N LYS A 42 14.44 10.08 7.15
CA LYS A 42 13.18 9.38 7.36
C LYS A 42 12.15 10.27 8.07
N GLU A 43 12.61 11.18 8.89
CA GLU A 43 11.82 12.14 9.66
C GLU A 43 11.12 13.17 8.76
N ASP A 44 11.61 13.36 7.55
CA ASP A 44 11.02 14.25 6.53
C ASP A 44 9.73 13.67 5.90
N PHE A 45 9.40 12.41 6.22
CA PHE A 45 8.26 11.71 5.61
C PHE A 45 7.15 11.51 6.62
N ILE A 46 5.95 11.92 6.24
CA ILE A 46 4.73 11.65 7.00
C ILE A 46 3.72 10.98 6.07
N LEU A 47 3.19 9.82 6.46
CA LEU A 47 2.13 9.13 5.72
C LEU A 47 0.89 9.01 6.60
N TYR A 48 -0.15 9.74 6.24
CA TYR A 48 -1.45 9.68 6.87
C TYR A 48 -2.38 8.70 6.17
N GLU A 49 -3.18 7.97 6.94
CA GLU A 49 -4.25 7.10 6.46
C GLU A 49 -5.61 7.71 6.79
N TYR A 50 -6.52 7.68 5.83
CA TYR A 50 -7.89 8.17 5.93
C TYR A 50 -8.87 7.07 5.52
N ASP A 51 -10.08 7.12 6.04
CA ASP A 51 -11.18 6.26 5.60
C ASP A 51 -11.79 6.75 4.26
N THR A 52 -12.84 6.06 3.81
CA THR A 52 -13.58 6.40 2.59
C THR A 52 -14.33 7.73 2.67
N LEU A 53 -14.57 8.24 3.86
CA LEU A 53 -15.20 9.53 4.12
C LEU A 53 -14.19 10.66 4.33
N ASN A 54 -12.90 10.36 4.08
CA ASN A 54 -11.78 11.28 4.27
C ASN A 54 -11.55 11.69 5.73
N VAL A 55 -11.96 10.84 6.70
CA VAL A 55 -11.67 11.02 8.11
C VAL A 55 -10.29 10.44 8.42
N PHE A 56 -9.44 11.22 9.09
CA PHE A 56 -8.13 10.77 9.55
C PHE A 56 -8.25 9.56 10.48
N LEU A 57 -7.46 8.52 10.22
CA LEU A 57 -7.42 7.32 11.04
C LEU A 57 -6.13 7.22 11.85
N LYS A 58 -5.00 7.32 11.21
CA LYS A 58 -3.69 7.19 11.86
C LYS A 58 -2.54 7.64 10.96
N THR A 59 -1.36 7.76 11.55
CA THR A 59 -0.09 7.89 10.83
C THR A 59 0.52 6.51 10.62
N ILE A 60 0.96 6.23 9.39
CA ILE A 60 1.66 4.99 9.05
C ILE A 60 3.16 5.19 9.25
N GLY A 61 3.76 4.31 10.04
CA GLY A 61 5.19 4.33 10.26
C GLY A 61 5.98 3.90 9.03
N ILE A 62 7.08 4.59 8.78
CA ILE A 62 8.06 4.24 7.76
C ILE A 62 9.13 3.35 8.39
N ASN A 63 9.45 2.26 7.74
CA ASN A 63 10.49 1.34 8.19
C ASN A 63 11.86 1.80 7.70
N GLU A 64 11.96 2.01 6.38
CA GLU A 64 13.23 2.30 5.71
C GLU A 64 12.97 3.14 4.45
N ILE A 65 13.95 3.97 4.07
CA ILE A 65 13.99 4.69 2.80
C ILE A 65 15.30 4.36 2.11
N ARG A 66 15.22 4.06 0.82
CA ARG A 66 16.39 3.82 -0.04
C ARG A 66 16.34 4.73 -1.25
N VAL A 67 17.40 5.49 -1.44
CA VAL A 67 17.61 6.31 -2.64
C VAL A 67 18.54 5.55 -3.58
N TYR A 68 18.13 5.43 -4.82
CA TYR A 68 18.87 4.76 -5.89
C TYR A 68 19.35 5.82 -6.89
N ASN A 69 20.64 6.12 -6.84
CA ASN A 69 21.26 7.20 -7.64
C ASN A 69 21.45 6.83 -9.11
N LYS A 70 21.49 5.54 -9.42
CA LYS A 70 21.51 5.01 -10.79
C LYS A 70 20.59 3.82 -10.86
N THR A 71 19.62 3.93 -11.68
CA THR A 71 18.83 2.80 -12.09
C THR A 71 19.24 2.33 -13.48
N THR A 72 18.87 1.14 -13.77
CA THR A 72 19.03 0.48 -15.07
C THR A 72 18.68 1.42 -16.24
N VAL A 73 19.02 1.05 -17.46
CA VAL A 73 18.91 1.76 -18.75
C VAL A 73 17.61 2.57 -18.98
N PHE A 74 16.62 2.49 -18.09
CA PHE A 74 15.30 3.12 -18.23
C PHE A 74 14.99 4.27 -17.25
N ASP A 75 15.87 4.56 -16.29
CA ASP A 75 15.61 5.64 -15.31
C ASP A 75 16.89 6.43 -15.01
N TYR A 76 17.10 7.47 -15.84
CA TYR A 76 18.28 8.33 -15.75
C TYR A 76 18.28 9.27 -14.52
N TYR A 77 17.16 9.37 -13.81
CA TYR A 77 16.94 10.42 -12.81
C TYR A 77 16.93 9.93 -11.36
N GLY A 78 17.24 8.66 -11.15
CA GLY A 78 17.19 8.06 -9.82
C GLY A 78 15.77 7.81 -9.33
N SER A 79 15.65 6.94 -8.35
CA SER A 79 14.39 6.64 -7.69
C SER A 79 14.56 6.53 -6.18
N MET A 80 13.46 6.69 -5.46
CA MET A 80 13.40 6.52 -4.03
C MET A 80 12.34 5.49 -3.67
N ARG A 81 12.69 4.49 -2.87
CA ARG A 81 11.76 3.49 -2.31
C ARG A 81 11.52 3.75 -0.83
N ILE A 82 10.27 3.83 -0.46
CA ILE A 82 9.79 3.98 0.91
C ILE A 82 9.18 2.66 1.33
N PHE A 83 9.73 2.04 2.36
CA PHE A 83 9.25 0.79 2.95
C PHE A 83 8.41 1.12 4.17
N LEU A 84 7.14 0.71 4.16
CA LEU A 84 6.19 1.00 5.22
C LEU A 84 6.17 -0.12 6.26
N LYS A 85 5.86 0.21 7.51
CA LYS A 85 5.68 -0.78 8.59
C LYS A 85 4.40 -1.60 8.44
N THR A 86 3.39 -1.05 7.75
CA THR A 86 2.11 -1.70 7.52
C THR A 86 1.73 -1.64 6.06
N SER A 87 0.93 -2.61 5.61
CA SER A 87 0.41 -2.65 4.24
C SER A 87 -0.66 -1.59 4.00
N LEU A 88 -0.72 -1.08 2.78
CA LEU A 88 -1.78 -0.20 2.33
C LEU A 88 -3.04 -0.99 1.99
N CYS A 89 -4.20 -0.44 2.31
CA CYS A 89 -5.51 -1.06 2.10
C CYS A 89 -6.27 -0.33 0.97
N PRO A 90 -6.86 -1.04 0.01
CA PRO A 90 -7.51 -0.44 -1.15
C PRO A 90 -8.77 0.38 -0.81
N ASP A 91 -9.40 0.09 0.32
CA ASP A 91 -10.56 0.80 0.86
C ASP A 91 -10.18 2.05 1.68
N LYS A 92 -8.92 2.47 1.62
CA LYS A 92 -8.38 3.65 2.30
C LYS A 92 -7.77 4.63 1.32
N SER A 93 -7.64 5.87 1.75
CA SER A 93 -6.84 6.88 1.07
C SER A 93 -5.65 7.28 1.94
N TYR A 94 -4.60 7.77 1.29
CA TYR A 94 -3.35 8.10 1.97
C TYR A 94 -2.85 9.46 1.50
N LYS A 95 -2.27 10.21 2.43
CA LYS A 95 -1.58 11.48 2.15
C LYS A 95 -0.12 11.33 2.55
N LEU A 96 0.76 11.26 1.57
CA LEU A 96 2.21 11.27 1.77
C LEU A 96 2.72 12.70 1.67
N ILE A 97 3.38 13.17 2.72
CA ILE A 97 4.03 14.48 2.78
C ILE A 97 5.53 14.25 2.87
N ILE A 98 6.31 15.03 2.13
CA ILE A 98 7.76 14.94 2.09
C ILE A 98 8.34 16.33 2.33
N SER A 99 9.20 16.46 3.35
CA SER A 99 9.92 17.68 3.74
C SER A 99 9.00 18.89 3.85
N ASP A 100 7.81 18.70 4.41
CA ASP A 100 6.78 19.75 4.59
C ASP A 100 6.49 20.59 3.31
N SER A 101 6.82 20.08 2.15
CA SER A 101 6.72 20.82 0.88
C SER A 101 5.99 20.08 -0.23
N LEU A 102 6.17 18.78 -0.33
CA LEU A 102 5.57 17.95 -1.39
C LEU A 102 4.46 17.08 -0.81
N GLN A 103 3.34 17.02 -1.49
CA GLN A 103 2.20 16.19 -1.11
C GLN A 103 1.77 15.29 -2.26
N TYR A 104 1.46 14.02 -1.92
CA TYR A 104 0.87 13.03 -2.81
C TYR A 104 -0.35 12.41 -2.14
N ASN A 105 -1.52 12.54 -2.76
CA ASN A 105 -2.74 11.86 -2.32
C ASN A 105 -2.86 10.56 -3.11
N ILE A 106 -2.80 9.42 -2.41
CA ILE A 106 -2.90 8.07 -2.97
C ILE A 106 -4.32 7.58 -2.70
N GLN A 107 -5.09 7.32 -3.75
CA GLN A 107 -6.52 7.05 -3.65
C GLN A 107 -6.98 6.01 -4.67
N GLU A 108 -8.20 5.49 -4.49
CA GLU A 108 -8.87 4.62 -5.46
C GLU A 108 -7.99 3.45 -5.94
N MET A 109 -7.41 2.72 -4.98
CA MET A 109 -6.61 1.55 -5.31
C MET A 109 -7.50 0.38 -5.72
N ASP A 110 -7.44 0.04 -7.00
CA ASP A 110 -8.09 -1.13 -7.58
C ASP A 110 -7.20 -2.35 -7.43
N MET A 111 -7.78 -3.48 -7.04
CA MET A 111 -7.07 -4.73 -6.87
C MET A 111 -7.37 -5.72 -7.98
N ILE A 112 -6.38 -6.50 -8.35
CA ILE A 112 -6.52 -7.63 -9.25
C ILE A 112 -6.11 -8.92 -8.55
N SER A 113 -6.85 -9.99 -8.80
CA SER A 113 -6.50 -11.34 -8.37
C SER A 113 -6.01 -12.15 -9.56
N PHE A 114 -4.91 -12.86 -9.40
CA PHE A 114 -4.37 -13.72 -10.44
C PHE A 114 -3.78 -15.01 -9.84
N TYR A 115 -3.71 -16.05 -10.67
CA TYR A 115 -3.12 -17.32 -10.29
C TYR A 115 -1.78 -17.51 -10.99
N LYS A 116 -0.74 -17.86 -10.23
CA LYS A 116 0.51 -18.36 -10.79
C LYS A 116 0.58 -19.86 -10.61
N ARG A 117 1.01 -20.57 -11.65
CA ARG A 117 1.30 -22.00 -11.57
C ARG A 117 2.65 -22.16 -10.89
N ALA A 118 2.68 -22.80 -9.73
CA ALA A 118 3.89 -23.13 -9.00
C ALA A 118 3.97 -24.67 -8.96
N MET A 119 4.83 -25.26 -9.81
CA MET A 119 4.99 -26.71 -9.97
C MET A 119 3.65 -27.46 -10.06
N LEU A 120 3.16 -28.03 -8.95
CA LEU A 120 1.96 -28.86 -8.88
C LEU A 120 0.73 -28.11 -8.31
N SER A 121 0.86 -26.84 -7.95
CA SER A 121 -0.21 -26.07 -7.33
C SER A 121 -0.49 -24.76 -8.05
N LYS A 122 -1.73 -24.25 -7.94
CA LYS A 122 -2.09 -22.89 -8.31
C LYS A 122 -2.02 -22.02 -7.07
N VAL A 123 -1.14 -21.03 -7.05
CA VAL A 123 -1.06 -20.06 -5.96
C VAL A 123 -1.84 -18.80 -6.35
N HIS A 124 -2.74 -18.40 -5.46
CA HIS A 124 -3.54 -17.19 -5.63
C HIS A 124 -2.75 -15.98 -5.14
N TYR A 125 -2.61 -14.98 -6.00
CA TYR A 125 -1.97 -13.70 -5.70
C TYR A 125 -2.98 -12.57 -5.83
N ARG A 126 -2.82 -11.55 -5.00
CA ARG A 126 -3.49 -10.27 -5.16
C ARG A 126 -2.45 -9.21 -5.48
N GLY A 127 -2.77 -8.29 -6.36
CA GLY A 127 -1.92 -7.18 -6.73
C GLY A 127 -2.72 -5.91 -6.96
N ILE A 128 -2.04 -4.78 -7.01
CA ILE A 128 -2.65 -3.51 -7.38
C ILE A 128 -2.80 -3.48 -8.91
N LYS A 129 -4.00 -3.20 -9.41
CA LYS A 129 -4.31 -3.02 -10.83
C LYS A 129 -4.13 -1.57 -11.25
N SER A 130 -4.65 -0.66 -10.45
CA SER A 130 -4.55 0.79 -10.68
C SER A 130 -4.75 1.55 -9.37
N TYR A 131 -4.35 2.81 -9.36
CA TYR A 131 -4.55 3.76 -8.27
C TYR A 131 -4.53 5.18 -8.82
N LYS A 132 -4.91 6.16 -8.02
CA LYS A 132 -4.75 7.58 -8.35
C LYS A 132 -3.70 8.24 -7.47
N ILE A 133 -2.88 9.09 -8.07
CA ILE A 133 -1.99 10.02 -7.38
C ILE A 133 -2.43 11.43 -7.78
N ASN A 134 -2.88 12.23 -6.79
CA ASN A 134 -3.38 13.58 -7.02
C ASN A 134 -4.38 13.64 -8.20
N ASN A 135 -5.35 12.72 -8.21
CA ASN A 135 -6.39 12.52 -9.23
C ASN A 135 -5.92 11.97 -10.59
N ILE A 136 -4.63 11.72 -10.79
CA ILE A 136 -4.10 11.12 -12.01
C ILE A 136 -4.10 9.60 -11.85
N LYS A 137 -4.83 8.89 -12.73
CA LYS A 137 -4.89 7.43 -12.72
C LYS A 137 -3.62 6.82 -13.27
N LEU A 138 -3.04 5.88 -12.52
CA LEU A 138 -1.82 5.16 -12.85
C LEU A 138 -2.05 3.66 -12.75
N SER A 139 -1.21 2.90 -13.48
CA SER A 139 -1.11 1.45 -13.35
C SER A 139 0.31 1.10 -12.91
N PRO A 140 0.49 0.20 -11.94
CA PRO A 140 1.81 -0.18 -11.47
C PRO A 140 2.58 -0.95 -12.55
N LYS A 141 3.88 -0.76 -12.63
CA LYS A 141 4.78 -1.61 -13.43
C LYS A 141 4.96 -2.98 -12.78
N GLU A 142 4.97 -3.01 -11.46
CA GLU A 142 5.03 -4.21 -10.62
C GLU A 142 3.76 -4.27 -9.77
N ALA A 143 3.13 -5.43 -9.71
CA ALA A 143 1.86 -5.60 -8.98
C ALA A 143 1.96 -5.34 -7.47
N HIS A 144 3.15 -5.06 -6.96
CA HIS A 144 3.48 -4.99 -5.53
C HIS A 144 3.93 -3.61 -5.06
N VAL A 145 4.08 -2.63 -5.96
CA VAL A 145 4.66 -1.32 -5.67
C VAL A 145 3.73 -0.23 -6.17
N ILE A 146 3.46 0.75 -5.33
CA ILE A 146 2.86 2.02 -5.76
C ILE A 146 4.00 2.85 -6.36
N TYR A 147 3.92 3.08 -7.66
CA TYR A 147 4.97 3.69 -8.47
C TYR A 147 4.49 4.98 -9.12
N PHE A 148 5.18 6.10 -8.90
CA PHE A 148 4.83 7.36 -9.54
C PHE A 148 6.04 8.29 -9.69
N ASN A 149 5.86 9.32 -10.52
CA ASN A 149 6.88 10.33 -10.77
C ASN A 149 6.83 11.44 -9.72
N LYS A 150 7.99 11.94 -9.29
CA LYS A 150 8.11 13.09 -8.39
C LYS A 150 7.31 14.31 -8.85
N ASN A 151 7.22 14.53 -10.16
CA ASN A 151 6.51 15.68 -10.74
C ASN A 151 4.99 15.66 -10.54
N LEU A 152 4.43 14.55 -10.02
CA LEU A 152 3.03 14.48 -9.62
C LEU A 152 2.75 15.11 -8.25
N ALA A 153 3.76 15.62 -7.56
CA ALA A 153 3.58 16.33 -6.30
C ALA A 153 2.71 17.58 -6.48
N ILE A 154 1.92 17.87 -5.46
CA ILE A 154 1.32 19.19 -5.27
C ILE A 154 2.00 19.88 -4.07
N PRO A 155 2.01 21.22 -4.01
CA PRO A 155 2.53 21.92 -2.84
C PRO A 155 1.74 21.53 -1.59
N TYR A 156 2.44 21.15 -0.53
CA TYR A 156 1.82 20.94 0.77
C TYR A 156 1.51 22.29 1.42
N LYS A 157 0.26 22.45 1.85
CA LYS A 157 -0.16 23.59 2.67
C LYS A 157 -0.44 23.06 4.07
N LYS A 158 0.32 23.51 5.04
CA LYS A 158 0.06 23.22 6.44
C LYS A 158 -1.22 23.96 6.84
N GLU A 159 -2.24 23.22 7.20
CA GLU A 159 -3.50 23.72 7.75
C GLU A 159 -3.33 24.16 9.19
#